data_80c64fed41e42ff3a894b15570453955
#
_entry.id   80c64fed41e42ff3a894b15570453955
#
_cell.length_a   1.000
_cell.length_b   1.000
_cell.length_c   1.000
_cell.angle_alpha   90.00
_cell.angle_beta   90.00
_cell.angle_gamma   90.00
#
_symmetry.space_group_name_H-M   'P 1'
#
loop_
_entity.id
_entity.type
_entity.pdbx_description
1 polymer ?
#
loop_
_entity_poly.entity_id
_entity_poly.type
_entity_poly.pdbx_seq_one_letter_code
_entity_poly.pdbx_strand_id
1 'polypeptide(L)'
;DDFKKRASMDAKQQSIDAADEGTRIHAAIESYYSMTTGSSGSEWDEKYDSHVRATQAAIYYTFGNLDWRPEKSFCSPLGYGGKVDLHSDQVVIDFKTKDFGPNDKIVAYDEQIMQLDAYRHGLGYPTATMANVYVSRSHPGEVRVIVHEEGDHYQRFCLLLEYWKLSKKYNPSEIAP
;
A
#
# COMPACT_ATOMS: atom_id res chain seq x y z
N ASP A 1 34.57 -11.93 14.99
CA ASP A 1 33.91 -12.29 13.71
C ASP A 1 32.55 -12.96 13.91
N ASP A 2 32.42 -13.85 14.89
CA ASP A 2 31.14 -14.52 15.22
C ASP A 2 30.06 -13.55 15.73
N PHE A 3 30.43 -12.52 16.48
CA PHE A 3 29.49 -11.51 16.97
C PHE A 3 28.84 -10.71 15.84
N LYS A 4 29.63 -10.25 14.86
CA LYS A 4 29.10 -9.52 13.69
C LYS A 4 28.20 -10.40 12.83
N LYS A 5 28.53 -11.67 12.70
CA LYS A 5 27.73 -12.65 11.97
C LYS A 5 26.38 -12.91 12.66
N ARG A 6 26.38 -13.08 13.98
CA ARG A 6 25.15 -13.24 14.78
C ARG A 6 24.29 -11.99 14.71
N ALA A 7 24.85 -10.80 14.92
CA ALA A 7 24.11 -9.53 14.83
C ALA A 7 23.47 -9.31 13.42
N SER A 8 24.17 -9.71 12.35
CA SER A 8 23.62 -9.65 10.99
C SER A 8 22.50 -10.67 10.77
N MET A 9 22.60 -11.88 11.36
CA MET A 9 21.53 -12.89 11.28
C MET A 9 20.30 -12.46 12.06
N ASP A 10 20.48 -11.89 13.25
CA ASP A 10 19.39 -11.39 14.10
C ASP A 10 18.65 -10.23 13.41
N ALA A 11 19.39 -9.28 12.81
CA ALA A 11 18.79 -8.18 12.06
C ALA A 11 18.00 -8.67 10.82
N LYS A 12 18.52 -9.69 10.14
CA LYS A 12 17.80 -10.30 9.02
C LYS A 12 16.53 -11.01 9.46
N GLN A 13 16.59 -11.75 10.58
CA GLN A 13 15.40 -12.43 11.12
C GLN A 13 14.35 -11.42 11.55
N GLN A 14 14.72 -10.36 12.27
CA GLN A 14 13.80 -9.27 12.63
C GLN A 14 13.13 -8.62 11.41
N SER A 15 13.87 -8.44 10.32
CA SER A 15 13.31 -7.90 9.07
C SER A 15 12.28 -8.84 8.45
N ILE A 16 12.54 -10.15 8.48
CA ILE A 16 11.59 -11.17 7.99
C ILE A 16 10.33 -11.18 8.85
N ASP A 17 10.48 -11.23 10.17
CA ASP A 17 9.35 -11.26 11.11
C ASP A 17 8.48 -9.99 10.96
N ALA A 18 9.11 -8.84 10.76
CA ALA A 18 8.42 -7.57 10.52
C ALA A 18 7.65 -7.56 9.19
N ALA A 19 8.22 -8.14 8.14
CA ALA A 19 7.55 -8.26 6.84
C ALA A 19 6.36 -9.22 6.91
N ASP A 20 6.51 -10.35 7.59
CA ASP A 20 5.45 -11.33 7.79
C ASP A 20 4.29 -10.76 8.61
N GLU A 21 4.59 -10.03 9.69
CA GLU A 21 3.56 -9.37 10.50
C GLU A 21 2.84 -8.27 9.70
N GLY A 22 3.59 -7.49 8.91
CA GLY A 22 3.02 -6.51 7.99
C GLY A 22 2.03 -7.15 7.01
N THR A 23 2.39 -8.26 6.41
CA THR A 23 1.54 -9.00 5.48
C THR A 23 0.24 -9.48 6.15
N ARG A 24 0.32 -9.96 7.40
CA ARG A 24 -0.87 -10.41 8.14
C ARG A 24 -1.80 -9.26 8.50
N ILE A 25 -1.26 -8.09 8.88
CA ILE A 25 -2.06 -6.89 9.13
C ILE A 25 -2.78 -6.44 7.86
N HIS A 26 -2.09 -6.41 6.71
CA HIS A 26 -2.71 -6.10 5.42
C HIS A 26 -3.84 -7.07 5.09
N ALA A 27 -3.60 -8.37 5.21
CA ALA A 27 -4.61 -9.40 4.94
C ALA A 27 -5.86 -9.25 5.85
N ALA A 28 -5.68 -8.88 7.12
CA ALA A 28 -6.80 -8.64 8.02
C ALA A 28 -7.64 -7.42 7.59
N ILE A 29 -6.99 -6.32 7.21
CA ILE A 29 -7.67 -5.12 6.73
C ILE A 29 -8.39 -5.41 5.40
N GLU A 30 -7.75 -6.10 4.47
CA GLU A 30 -8.35 -6.53 3.20
C GLU A 30 -9.59 -7.39 3.43
N SER A 31 -9.50 -8.38 4.33
CA SER A 31 -10.62 -9.26 4.68
C SER A 31 -11.83 -8.48 5.19
N TYR A 32 -11.61 -7.46 6.04
CA TYR A 32 -12.68 -6.58 6.51
C TYR A 32 -13.41 -5.90 5.33
N TYR A 33 -12.67 -5.27 4.41
CA TYR A 33 -13.29 -4.58 3.27
C TYR A 33 -13.92 -5.55 2.27
N SER A 34 -13.36 -6.74 2.07
CA SER A 34 -13.94 -7.78 1.24
C SER A 34 -15.29 -8.24 1.78
N MET A 35 -15.40 -8.46 3.09
CA MET A 35 -16.68 -8.86 3.74
C MET A 35 -17.74 -7.77 3.61
N THR A 36 -17.37 -6.49 3.74
CA THR A 36 -18.32 -5.37 3.63
C THR A 36 -18.82 -5.16 2.20
N THR A 37 -18.09 -5.61 1.19
CA THR A 37 -18.48 -5.53 -0.23
C THR A 37 -19.20 -6.79 -0.73
N GLY A 38 -19.47 -7.75 0.14
CA GLY A 38 -20.14 -9.02 -0.22
C GLY A 38 -19.23 -10.02 -0.97
N SER A 39 -17.93 -9.74 -1.01
CA SER A 39 -16.92 -10.69 -1.50
C SER A 39 -16.59 -11.71 -0.40
N SER A 40 -16.03 -12.86 -0.77
CA SER A 40 -15.62 -13.90 0.19
C SER A 40 -14.37 -13.45 0.96
N GLY A 41 -14.54 -12.61 1.98
CA GLY A 41 -13.49 -12.34 2.96
C GLY A 41 -13.31 -13.55 3.88
N SER A 42 -12.09 -13.84 4.27
CA SER A 42 -11.79 -14.81 5.32
C SER A 42 -11.82 -14.15 6.69
N GLU A 43 -12.19 -14.89 7.74
CA GLU A 43 -11.98 -14.44 9.10
C GLU A 43 -10.47 -14.22 9.32
N TRP A 44 -10.11 -13.14 10.02
CA TRP A 44 -8.74 -12.87 10.45
C TRP A 44 -8.54 -13.23 11.92
N ASP A 45 -7.30 -13.34 12.35
CA ASP A 45 -6.93 -13.58 13.74
C ASP A 45 -7.35 -12.37 14.61
N GLU A 46 -8.09 -12.61 15.71
CA GLU A 46 -8.61 -11.58 16.64
C GLU A 46 -7.52 -10.63 17.14
N LYS A 47 -6.28 -11.06 17.19
CA LYS A 47 -5.15 -10.20 17.59
C LYS A 47 -4.99 -8.96 16.70
N TYR A 48 -5.52 -8.97 15.48
CA TYR A 48 -5.50 -7.85 14.54
C TYR A 48 -6.74 -6.94 14.61
N ASP A 49 -7.71 -7.24 15.47
CA ASP A 49 -8.95 -6.44 15.58
C ASP A 49 -8.68 -4.95 15.81
N SER A 50 -7.72 -4.63 16.68
CA SER A 50 -7.37 -3.23 16.95
C SER A 50 -6.80 -2.52 15.73
N HIS A 51 -6.00 -3.20 14.91
CA HIS A 51 -5.46 -2.67 13.65
C HIS A 51 -6.57 -2.42 12.63
N VAL A 52 -7.47 -3.40 12.45
CA VAL A 52 -8.60 -3.31 11.51
C VAL A 52 -9.54 -2.18 11.89
N ARG A 53 -10.00 -2.15 13.15
CA ARG A 53 -10.93 -1.12 13.65
C ARG A 53 -10.35 0.28 13.59
N ALA A 54 -9.09 0.46 13.98
CA ALA A 54 -8.43 1.76 13.93
C ALA A 54 -8.23 2.23 12.48
N THR A 55 -7.86 1.32 11.57
CA THR A 55 -7.70 1.63 10.15
C THR A 55 -9.04 2.03 9.53
N GLN A 56 -10.10 1.26 9.77
CA GLN A 56 -11.45 1.57 9.30
C GLN A 56 -11.92 2.93 9.82
N ALA A 57 -11.73 3.21 11.11
CA ALA A 57 -12.12 4.49 11.71
C ALA A 57 -11.33 5.66 11.09
N ALA A 58 -10.01 5.52 10.91
CA ALA A 58 -9.16 6.55 10.32
C ALA A 58 -9.56 6.88 8.86
N ILE A 59 -9.85 5.86 8.06
CA ILE A 59 -10.32 6.01 6.68
C ILE A 59 -11.70 6.68 6.65
N TYR A 60 -12.62 6.23 7.50
CA TYR A 60 -13.95 6.82 7.59
C TYR A 60 -13.91 8.29 8.00
N TYR A 61 -13.10 8.66 9.01
CA TYR A 61 -12.95 10.05 9.44
C TYR A 61 -12.32 10.94 8.37
N THR A 62 -11.44 10.40 7.54
CA THR A 62 -10.74 11.19 6.51
C THR A 62 -11.57 11.34 5.24
N PHE A 63 -12.23 10.28 4.77
CA PHE A 63 -12.85 10.22 3.45
C PHE A 63 -14.37 10.00 3.49
N GLY A 64 -14.93 9.69 4.66
CA GLY A 64 -16.35 9.35 4.79
C GLY A 64 -16.67 7.93 4.32
N ASN A 65 -17.95 7.71 4.05
CA ASN A 65 -18.45 6.43 3.57
C ASN A 65 -18.44 6.42 2.04
N LEU A 66 -17.45 5.75 1.45
CA LEU A 66 -17.31 5.57 0.00
C LEU A 66 -17.57 4.11 -0.38
N ASP A 67 -17.78 3.86 -1.67
CA ASP A 67 -17.88 2.52 -2.24
C ASP A 67 -16.47 1.91 -2.34
N TRP A 68 -15.98 1.41 -1.21
CA TRP A 68 -14.64 0.86 -1.09
C TRP A 68 -14.52 -0.51 -1.75
N ARG A 69 -13.48 -0.71 -2.55
CA ARG A 69 -13.15 -1.95 -3.26
C ARG A 69 -11.71 -2.33 -2.94
N PRO A 70 -11.49 -3.47 -2.26
CA PRO A 70 -10.15 -3.95 -1.94
C PRO A 70 -9.50 -4.69 -3.12
N GLU A 71 -8.18 -4.77 -3.11
CA GLU A 71 -7.35 -5.71 -3.88
C GLU A 71 -7.59 -5.69 -5.41
N LYS A 72 -7.63 -4.52 -6.02
CA LYS A 72 -7.81 -4.41 -7.47
C LYS A 72 -6.49 -4.47 -8.23
N SER A 73 -6.31 -5.51 -9.04
CA SER A 73 -5.21 -5.59 -10.00
C SER A 73 -5.55 -4.85 -11.30
N PHE A 74 -4.53 -4.27 -11.92
CA PHE A 74 -4.64 -3.64 -13.23
C PHE A 74 -3.37 -3.90 -14.06
N CYS A 75 -3.49 -3.73 -15.37
CA CYS A 75 -2.40 -3.73 -16.32
C CYS A 75 -2.53 -2.50 -17.24
N SER A 76 -1.49 -1.70 -17.31
CA SER A 76 -1.44 -0.51 -18.16
C SER A 76 -0.86 -0.84 -19.54
N PRO A 77 -1.41 -0.27 -20.63
CA PRO A 77 -0.82 -0.38 -21.96
C PRO A 77 0.62 0.16 -22.05
N LEU A 78 1.01 1.00 -21.09
CA LEU A 78 2.38 1.51 -20.99
C LEU A 78 3.38 0.45 -20.49
N GLY A 79 2.93 -0.77 -20.17
CA GLY A 79 3.80 -1.89 -19.78
C GLY A 79 4.15 -1.90 -18.29
N TYR A 80 3.27 -1.41 -17.45
CA TYR A 80 3.35 -1.61 -16.01
C TYR A 80 2.00 -2.13 -15.47
N GLY A 81 2.05 -2.75 -14.33
CA GLY A 81 0.87 -3.23 -13.64
C GLY A 81 1.02 -3.08 -12.13
N GLY A 82 -0.05 -3.27 -11.42
CA GLY A 82 -0.05 -3.21 -9.97
C GLY A 82 -1.31 -3.81 -9.37
N LYS A 83 -1.30 -3.90 -8.07
CA LYS A 83 -2.43 -4.30 -7.24
C LYS A 83 -2.61 -3.25 -6.16
N VAL A 84 -3.76 -2.61 -6.16
CA VAL A 84 -4.11 -1.54 -5.23
C VAL A 84 -4.75 -2.13 -4.01
N ASP A 85 -4.33 -1.73 -2.81
CA ASP A 85 -4.84 -2.31 -1.57
C ASP A 85 -6.32 -1.96 -1.34
N LEU A 86 -6.68 -0.67 -1.51
CA LEU A 86 -8.05 -0.20 -1.35
C LEU A 86 -8.30 1.00 -2.26
N HIS A 87 -9.47 1.05 -2.91
CA HIS A 87 -9.85 2.19 -3.73
C HIS A 87 -11.36 2.39 -3.79
N SER A 88 -11.72 3.59 -4.20
CA SER A 88 -13.02 3.97 -4.76
C SER A 88 -12.79 4.74 -6.05
N ASP A 89 -13.84 5.26 -6.70
CA ASP A 89 -13.69 6.14 -7.85
C ASP A 89 -13.07 7.51 -7.48
N GLN A 90 -13.04 7.83 -6.18
CA GLN A 90 -12.61 9.13 -5.65
C GLN A 90 -11.27 9.08 -4.91
N VAL A 91 -10.86 7.91 -4.42
CA VAL A 91 -9.68 7.76 -3.55
C VAL A 91 -8.94 6.46 -3.87
N VAL A 92 -7.61 6.53 -3.89
CA VAL A 92 -6.72 5.37 -3.99
C VAL A 92 -5.85 5.33 -2.75
N ILE A 93 -5.84 4.19 -2.05
CA ILE A 93 -5.12 3.97 -0.79
C ILE A 93 -4.12 2.83 -0.94
N ASP A 94 -2.94 3.05 -0.39
CA ASP A 94 -1.92 2.03 -0.21
C ASP A 94 -1.57 1.96 1.29
N PHE A 95 -1.67 0.76 1.87
CA PHE A 95 -1.35 0.51 3.27
C PHE A 95 0.15 0.31 3.44
N LYS A 96 0.67 0.88 4.51
CA LYS A 96 2.07 0.69 4.93
C LYS A 96 2.12 0.30 6.39
N THR A 97 2.78 -0.78 6.71
CA THR A 97 3.03 -1.18 8.09
C THR A 97 4.42 -0.76 8.54
N LYS A 98 4.51 -0.18 9.71
CA LYS A 98 5.76 0.33 10.28
C LYS A 98 5.67 0.31 11.81
N ASP A 99 6.81 0.24 12.49
CA ASP A 99 6.86 0.44 13.94
C ASP A 99 6.87 1.93 14.25
N PHE A 100 5.84 2.40 14.95
CA PHE A 100 5.74 3.78 15.44
C PHE A 100 4.77 3.86 16.61
N GLY A 101 5.00 4.83 17.48
CA GLY A 101 4.13 5.17 18.60
C GLY A 101 3.31 6.44 18.38
N PRO A 102 2.52 6.84 19.40
CA PRO A 102 1.61 7.98 19.29
C PRO A 102 2.28 9.32 18.96
N ASN A 103 3.53 9.50 19.38
CA ASN A 103 4.27 10.74 19.22
C ASN A 103 5.24 10.72 18.03
N ASP A 104 5.36 9.61 17.32
CA ASP A 104 6.29 9.50 16.20
C ASP A 104 5.75 10.23 14.98
N LYS A 105 6.65 10.95 14.31
CA LYS A 105 6.34 11.60 13.03
C LYS A 105 6.48 10.58 11.90
N ILE A 106 5.41 10.43 11.13
CA ILE A 106 5.41 9.63 9.90
C ILE A 106 5.52 10.55 8.70
N VAL A 107 6.40 10.18 7.79
CA VAL A 107 6.62 10.88 6.51
C VAL A 107 6.51 9.85 5.40
N ALA A 108 5.76 10.17 4.36
CA ALA A 108 5.72 9.41 3.12
C ALA A 108 6.95 9.74 2.25
N TYR A 109 7.42 8.76 1.50
CA TYR A 109 8.53 8.91 0.57
C TYR A 109 8.02 9.15 -0.85
N ASP A 110 8.81 9.83 -1.67
CA ASP A 110 8.44 10.17 -3.06
C ASP A 110 8.04 8.96 -3.90
N GLU A 111 8.73 7.82 -3.71
CA GLU A 111 8.40 6.58 -4.43
C GLU A 111 7.03 6.02 -4.06
N GLN A 112 6.55 6.24 -2.84
CA GLN A 112 5.21 5.82 -2.41
C GLN A 112 4.13 6.69 -3.05
N ILE A 113 4.39 7.98 -3.22
CA ILE A 113 3.48 8.91 -3.89
C ILE A 113 3.45 8.61 -5.39
N MET A 114 4.59 8.38 -6.03
CA MET A 114 4.67 7.96 -7.43
C MET A 114 3.94 6.64 -7.67
N GLN A 115 4.02 5.69 -6.73
CA GLN A 115 3.28 4.42 -6.79
C GLN A 115 1.77 4.65 -6.80
N LEU A 116 1.26 5.48 -5.88
CA LEU A 116 -0.17 5.81 -5.81
C LEU A 116 -0.66 6.52 -7.07
N ASP A 117 0.13 7.45 -7.60
CA ASP A 117 -0.22 8.17 -8.82
C ASP A 117 -0.24 7.24 -10.06
N ALA A 118 0.71 6.31 -10.14
CA ALA A 118 0.69 5.27 -11.15
C ALA A 118 -0.53 4.33 -11.01
N TYR A 119 -0.92 4.02 -9.78
CA TYR A 119 -2.08 3.18 -9.49
C TYR A 119 -3.39 3.83 -9.91
N ARG A 120 -3.64 5.10 -9.56
CA ARG A 120 -4.88 5.78 -9.97
C ARG A 120 -5.00 5.93 -11.48
N HIS A 121 -3.88 6.17 -12.19
CA HIS A 121 -3.87 6.19 -13.66
C HIS A 121 -4.12 4.79 -14.25
N GLY A 122 -3.51 3.76 -13.67
CA GLY A 122 -3.70 2.38 -14.10
C GLY A 122 -5.13 1.87 -13.90
N LEU A 123 -5.82 2.33 -12.85
CA LEU A 123 -7.22 2.04 -12.58
C LEU A 123 -8.21 2.85 -13.44
N GLY A 124 -7.75 3.90 -14.13
CA GLY A 124 -8.62 4.81 -14.89
C GLY A 124 -9.27 5.92 -14.06
N TYR A 125 -8.74 6.22 -12.87
CA TYR A 125 -9.19 7.30 -11.96
C TYR A 125 -8.11 8.36 -11.75
N PRO A 126 -7.60 9.02 -12.80
CA PRO A 126 -6.41 9.88 -12.72
C PRO A 126 -6.55 11.09 -11.80
N THR A 127 -7.77 11.44 -11.40
CA THR A 127 -8.08 12.55 -10.49
C THR A 127 -8.47 12.09 -9.09
N ALA A 128 -8.40 10.78 -8.79
CA ALA A 128 -8.68 10.27 -7.46
C ALA A 128 -7.66 10.77 -6.45
N THR A 129 -8.10 11.11 -5.26
CA THR A 129 -7.22 11.48 -4.13
C THR A 129 -6.29 10.32 -3.79
N MET A 130 -5.03 10.63 -3.54
CA MET A 130 -4.00 9.66 -3.17
C MET A 130 -3.74 9.70 -1.67
N ALA A 131 -3.70 8.54 -1.02
CA ALA A 131 -3.34 8.47 0.38
C ALA A 131 -2.53 7.24 0.75
N ASN A 132 -1.52 7.41 1.61
CA ASN A 132 -0.93 6.29 2.35
C ASN A 132 -1.59 6.20 3.72
N VAL A 133 -1.94 5.00 4.13
CA VAL A 133 -2.42 4.70 5.47
C VAL A 133 -1.38 3.86 6.19
N TYR A 134 -0.70 4.48 7.14
CA TYR A 134 0.31 3.83 7.96
C TYR A 134 -0.34 3.20 9.18
N VAL A 135 -0.11 1.90 9.34
CA VAL A 135 -0.62 1.10 10.46
C VAL A 135 0.56 0.65 11.31
N SER A 136 0.52 0.97 12.59
CA SER A 136 1.60 0.61 13.51
C SER A 136 1.57 -0.88 13.85
N ARG A 137 2.72 -1.57 13.69
CA ARG A 137 2.90 -2.95 14.15
C ARG A 137 3.15 -3.02 15.65
N SER A 138 3.86 -2.03 16.21
CA SER A 138 4.28 -2.01 17.62
C SER A 138 3.23 -1.44 18.58
N HIS A 139 2.27 -0.65 18.05
CA HIS A 139 1.20 -0.02 18.84
C HIS A 139 -0.13 -0.25 18.15
N PRO A 140 -0.78 -1.41 18.39
CA PRO A 140 -2.09 -1.73 17.81
C PRO A 140 -3.10 -0.63 18.12
N GLY A 141 -3.76 -0.10 17.07
CA GLY A 141 -4.67 1.04 17.22
C GLY A 141 -4.08 2.39 16.77
N GLU A 142 -2.76 2.50 16.63
CA GLU A 142 -2.13 3.68 16.05
C GLU A 142 -2.13 3.62 14.51
N VAL A 143 -2.82 4.58 13.90
CA VAL A 143 -2.95 4.73 12.44
C VAL A 143 -2.71 6.18 12.06
N ARG A 144 -2.04 6.41 10.94
CA ARG A 144 -1.84 7.74 10.35
C ARG A 144 -2.27 7.70 8.89
N VAL A 145 -3.15 8.61 8.51
CA VAL A 145 -3.53 8.83 7.10
C VAL A 145 -2.76 10.04 6.59
N ILE A 146 -2.02 9.87 5.52
CA ILE A 146 -1.33 10.95 4.82
C ILE A 146 -1.95 11.07 3.43
N VAL A 147 -2.70 12.15 3.24
CA VAL A 147 -3.26 12.54 1.94
C VAL A 147 -2.21 13.34 1.18
N HIS A 148 -2.00 12.99 -0.07
CA HIS A 148 -1.01 13.61 -0.92
C HIS A 148 -1.62 14.68 -1.81
N GLU A 149 -0.86 15.76 -1.99
CA GLU A 149 -1.21 16.81 -2.93
C GLU A 149 -0.96 16.37 -4.37
N GLU A 150 -1.62 17.02 -5.32
CA GLU A 150 -1.36 16.87 -6.75
C GLU A 150 0.05 17.37 -7.08
N GLY A 151 0.68 16.74 -8.06
CA GLY A 151 2.03 17.09 -8.48
C GLY A 151 2.43 16.37 -9.75
N ASP A 152 3.73 16.38 -10.03
CA ASP A 152 4.34 15.75 -11.20
C ASP A 152 4.72 14.27 -10.98
N HIS A 153 4.10 13.62 -9.97
CA HIS A 153 4.46 12.27 -9.52
C HIS A 153 4.29 11.22 -10.62
N TYR A 154 3.18 11.26 -11.37
CA TYR A 154 2.98 10.35 -12.49
C TYR A 154 3.95 10.59 -13.64
N GLN A 155 4.29 11.84 -13.92
CA GLN A 155 5.29 12.18 -14.92
C GLN A 155 6.67 11.62 -14.54
N ARG A 156 7.07 11.78 -13.27
CA ARG A 156 8.30 11.18 -12.74
C ARG A 156 8.28 9.66 -12.84
N PHE A 157 7.17 9.04 -12.48
CA PHE A 157 6.99 7.60 -12.63
C PHE A 157 7.20 7.17 -14.08
N CYS A 158 6.59 7.86 -15.05
CA CYS A 158 6.72 7.55 -16.48
C CYS A 158 8.18 7.65 -16.95
N LEU A 159 8.94 8.65 -16.50
CA LEU A 159 10.37 8.77 -16.82
C LEU A 159 11.19 7.59 -16.28
N LEU A 160 10.91 7.16 -15.05
CA LEU A 160 11.56 5.99 -14.45
C LEU A 160 11.16 4.70 -15.18
N LEU A 161 9.91 4.57 -15.59
CA LEU A 161 9.42 3.43 -16.37
C LEU A 161 10.14 3.33 -17.72
N GLU A 162 10.28 4.44 -18.45
CA GLU A 162 11.01 4.46 -19.72
C GLU A 162 12.50 4.12 -19.53
N TYR A 163 13.13 4.68 -18.51
CA TYR A 163 14.51 4.31 -18.17
C TYR A 163 14.64 2.79 -17.89
N TRP A 164 13.72 2.23 -17.11
CA TRP A 164 13.69 0.81 -16.78
C TRP A 164 13.50 -0.06 -18.03
N LYS A 165 12.55 0.30 -18.91
CA LYS A 165 12.31 -0.40 -20.18
C LYS A 165 13.58 -0.46 -21.04
N LEU A 166 14.24 0.69 -21.22
CA LEU A 166 15.50 0.75 -21.96
C LEU A 166 16.57 -0.13 -21.32
N SER A 167 16.74 -0.06 -20.00
CA SER A 167 17.74 -0.83 -19.25
C SER A 167 17.50 -2.34 -19.33
N LYS A 168 16.23 -2.78 -19.36
CA LYS A 168 15.83 -4.18 -19.43
C LYS A 168 15.57 -4.69 -20.85
N LYS A 169 15.65 -3.81 -21.86
CA LYS A 169 15.26 -4.09 -23.25
C LYS A 169 13.83 -4.65 -23.31
N TYR A 170 12.94 -4.09 -22.49
CA TYR A 170 11.56 -4.52 -22.38
C TYR A 170 10.67 -3.70 -23.31
N ASN A 171 9.95 -4.39 -24.18
CA ASN A 171 8.94 -3.76 -25.06
C ASN A 171 7.57 -4.43 -24.80
N PRO A 172 6.62 -3.73 -24.19
CA PRO A 172 5.29 -4.29 -23.90
C PRO A 172 4.53 -4.68 -25.17
N SER A 173 4.79 -4.03 -26.30
CA SER A 173 4.14 -4.35 -27.59
C SER A 173 4.56 -5.68 -28.19
N GLU A 174 5.67 -6.25 -27.76
CA GLU A 174 6.16 -7.54 -28.24
C GLU A 174 5.62 -8.74 -27.44
N ILE A 175 4.94 -8.46 -26.31
CA ILE A 175 4.45 -9.47 -25.37
C ILE A 175 2.94 -9.68 -25.50
N ALA A 176 2.25 -8.80 -26.22
CA ALA A 176 0.82 -8.95 -26.49
C ALA A 176 0.59 -10.18 -27.41
N PRO A 177 -0.31 -11.12 -27.00
CA PRO A 177 -0.65 -12.27 -27.81
C PRO A 177 -1.32 -11.91 -29.13
#